data_c55e89eeab5b10152c378baee501932f
#
_entry.id   c55e89eeab5b10152c378baee501932f
#
_cell.length_a   1.000
_cell.length_b   1.000
_cell.length_c   1.000
_cell.angle_alpha   90.00
_cell.angle_beta   90.00
_cell.angle_gamma   90.00
#
_symmetry.space_group_name_H-M   'P 1'
#
loop_
_entity.id
_entity.type
_entity.pdbx_description
1 polymer ?
#
loop_
_entity_poly.entity_id
_entity_poly.type
_entity_poly.pdbx_seq_one_letter_code
_entity_poly.pdbx_strand_id
1 'polypeptide(L)'
;MAEETKAPTAHAGSSGGESRPERSGGDRPERSGPRGPRPGGGSGGPREGGRKYFRRKKVCKFCVEKIEAVNYKDVRLLAQFVAESGKITPRRLTGVCMPHQRRLSRAIKQARNIALLPFAGRAQ
;
A
#
# COMPACT_ATOMS: atom_id res chain seq x y z
N MET A 1 -10.52 -46.10 35.52
CA MET A 1 -9.22 -45.94 36.19
C MET A 1 -8.40 -44.94 35.38
N ALA A 2 -8.16 -43.77 36.06
CA ALA A 2 -7.10 -42.79 35.95
C ALA A 2 -6.92 -42.11 34.56
N GLU A 3 -7.46 -41.00 34.45
CA GLU A 3 -7.07 -39.58 34.37
C GLU A 3 -5.58 -39.33 34.54
N GLU A 4 -4.96 -38.76 33.53
CA GLU A 4 -3.75 -37.96 33.70
C GLU A 4 -3.81 -36.68 32.89
N THR A 5 -4.24 -35.64 33.57
CA THR A 5 -4.20 -34.23 33.16
C THR A 5 -2.77 -33.74 33.24
N LYS A 6 -2.16 -33.42 32.09
CA LYS A 6 -0.86 -32.73 32.06
C LYS A 6 -1.03 -31.24 31.78
N ALA A 7 -0.75 -30.46 32.81
CA ALA A 7 -0.78 -29.01 32.80
C ALA A 7 0.28 -28.39 31.85
N PRO A 8 0.03 -27.20 31.24
CA PRO A 8 1.02 -26.50 30.43
C PRO A 8 2.04 -25.78 31.30
N THR A 9 3.30 -25.99 30.98
CA THR A 9 4.45 -25.30 31.58
C THR A 9 4.52 -23.87 31.08
N ALA A 10 4.42 -22.92 31.99
CA ALA A 10 4.64 -21.51 31.77
C ALA A 10 6.15 -21.27 31.53
N HIS A 11 6.52 -20.77 30.33
CA HIS A 11 7.81 -20.20 30.10
C HIS A 11 7.80 -18.73 30.46
N ALA A 12 8.48 -18.41 31.54
CA ALA A 12 8.78 -17.07 32.03
C ALA A 12 9.64 -16.33 31.00
N GLY A 13 9.27 -15.07 30.73
CA GLY A 13 9.93 -14.19 29.82
C GLY A 13 11.32 -13.79 30.26
N SER A 14 12.25 -13.75 29.32
CA SER A 14 13.51 -13.04 29.42
C SER A 14 13.35 -11.69 28.73
N SER A 15 13.35 -10.64 29.54
CA SER A 15 13.43 -9.24 29.13
C SER A 15 14.87 -8.93 28.70
N GLY A 16 15.16 -9.02 27.42
CA GLY A 16 16.38 -8.47 26.82
C GLY A 16 16.06 -7.06 26.33
N GLY A 17 16.39 -6.05 27.14
CA GLY A 17 16.39 -4.66 26.74
C GLY A 17 17.54 -4.40 25.78
N GLU A 18 17.26 -4.33 24.48
CA GLU A 18 18.20 -3.85 23.48
C GLU A 18 18.10 -2.35 23.37
N SER A 19 19.08 -1.70 23.95
CA SER A 19 19.32 -0.26 23.88
C SER A 19 19.54 0.15 22.43
N ARG A 20 18.56 0.87 21.89
CA ARG A 20 18.60 1.55 20.60
C ARG A 20 19.72 2.59 20.64
N PRO A 21 20.70 2.58 19.70
CA PRO A 21 21.71 3.63 19.64
C PRO A 21 21.04 4.94 19.28
N GLU A 22 21.25 5.94 20.14
CA GLU A 22 20.90 7.35 19.88
C GLU A 22 21.64 7.82 18.63
N ARG A 23 20.90 8.14 17.60
CA ARG A 23 21.45 8.84 16.45
C ARG A 23 21.75 10.27 16.87
N SER A 24 23.03 10.50 17.16
CA SER A 24 23.65 11.80 17.24
C SER A 24 23.15 12.73 16.14
N GLY A 25 22.64 13.91 16.56
CA GLY A 25 22.15 14.93 15.70
C GLY A 25 23.21 15.44 14.74
N GLY A 26 23.08 15.08 13.48
CA GLY A 26 23.82 15.70 12.39
C GLY A 26 23.32 17.12 12.19
N ASP A 27 24.20 18.05 12.45
CA ASP A 27 24.11 19.48 12.17
C ASP A 27 23.60 19.68 10.74
N ARG A 28 22.40 20.20 10.63
CA ARG A 28 21.83 20.57 9.34
C ARG A 28 22.30 21.99 9.07
N PRO A 29 23.17 22.24 8.08
CA PRO A 29 23.56 23.63 7.77
C PRO A 29 22.32 24.39 7.35
N GLU A 30 22.00 25.45 8.12
CA GLU A 30 21.02 26.47 7.75
C GLU A 30 21.44 27.14 6.44
N ARG A 31 20.80 26.75 5.36
CA ARG A 31 20.87 27.49 4.10
C ARG A 31 19.94 28.71 4.20
N SER A 32 20.34 29.71 4.99
CA SER A 32 19.83 31.07 4.90
C SER A 32 20.52 31.80 3.76
N GLY A 33 20.18 31.47 2.52
CA GLY A 33 20.47 32.28 1.35
C GLY A 33 19.33 33.27 1.13
N PRO A 34 19.60 34.60 0.93
CA PRO A 34 18.54 35.51 0.57
C PRO A 34 17.95 35.13 -0.75
N ARG A 35 16.62 34.86 -0.76
CA ARG A 35 15.86 34.64 -1.98
C ARG A 35 15.88 35.91 -2.81
N GLY A 36 16.69 35.96 -3.85
CA GLY A 36 16.66 37.00 -4.83
C GLY A 36 15.26 37.18 -5.43
N PRO A 37 14.90 38.42 -5.84
CA PRO A 37 13.59 38.69 -6.42
C PRO A 37 13.43 37.88 -7.68
N ARG A 38 12.36 37.07 -7.74
CA ARG A 38 11.96 36.35 -8.96
C ARG A 38 11.59 37.42 -10.01
N PRO A 39 12.17 37.39 -11.22
CA PRO A 39 11.71 38.28 -12.29
C PRO A 39 10.24 37.98 -12.57
N GLY A 40 9.44 39.03 -12.38
CA GLY A 40 8.02 38.96 -12.55
C GLY A 40 7.62 38.87 -14.01
N GLY A 41 6.44 38.30 -14.20
CA GLY A 41 5.53 38.72 -15.23
C GLY A 41 5.77 38.18 -16.62
N GLY A 42 5.25 37.00 -16.90
CA GLY A 42 4.66 36.73 -18.20
C GLY A 42 3.16 37.01 -18.09
N SER A 43 2.68 38.10 -18.66
CA SER A 43 1.26 38.36 -18.92
C SER A 43 0.76 37.30 -19.88
N GLY A 44 0.36 36.16 -19.34
CA GLY A 44 -0.32 35.11 -20.09
C GLY A 44 -1.76 35.54 -20.31
N GLY A 45 -2.09 35.95 -21.53
CA GLY A 45 -3.44 36.22 -21.99
C GLY A 45 -4.40 35.04 -21.70
N PRO A 46 -5.71 35.26 -21.76
CA PRO A 46 -6.69 34.24 -21.44
C PRO A 46 -6.53 33.05 -22.37
N ARG A 47 -6.02 31.92 -21.84
CA ARG A 47 -6.00 30.65 -22.55
C ARG A 47 -7.43 30.12 -22.62
N GLU A 48 -8.15 30.63 -23.62
CA GLU A 48 -9.39 30.06 -24.07
C GLU A 48 -9.14 28.61 -24.50
N GLY A 49 -9.86 27.66 -23.92
CA GLY A 49 -9.86 26.26 -24.36
C GLY A 49 -9.28 25.24 -23.41
N GLY A 50 -9.13 25.55 -22.12
CA GLY A 50 -8.88 24.52 -21.11
C GLY A 50 -10.03 23.53 -21.06
N ARG A 51 -9.97 22.42 -21.84
CA ARG A 51 -10.88 21.30 -21.68
C ARG A 51 -10.92 20.95 -20.22
N LYS A 52 -12.04 21.26 -19.53
CA LYS A 52 -12.28 20.89 -18.14
C LYS A 52 -12.23 19.37 -18.07
N TYR A 53 -11.06 18.82 -17.79
CA TYR A 53 -10.87 17.41 -17.61
C TYR A 53 -11.52 17.04 -16.28
N PHE A 54 -12.79 16.70 -16.33
CA PHE A 54 -13.51 16.18 -15.18
C PHE A 54 -12.88 14.82 -14.85
N ARG A 55 -11.94 14.82 -13.92
CA ARG A 55 -11.42 13.60 -13.34
C ARG A 55 -12.58 12.90 -12.65
N ARG A 56 -13.16 11.90 -13.31
CA ARG A 56 -14.18 11.06 -12.68
C ARG A 56 -13.60 10.52 -11.38
N LYS A 57 -14.27 10.79 -10.27
CA LYS A 57 -13.88 10.26 -8.96
C LYS A 57 -13.96 8.74 -9.06
N LYS A 58 -12.82 8.08 -8.88
CA LYS A 58 -12.78 6.61 -8.85
C LYS A 58 -13.44 6.15 -7.57
N VAL A 59 -14.46 5.32 -7.70
CA VAL A 59 -15.17 4.71 -6.57
C VAL A 59 -14.56 3.33 -6.29
N CYS A 60 -14.47 2.94 -5.04
CA CYS A 60 -13.96 1.63 -4.66
C CYS A 60 -14.93 0.54 -5.10
N LYS A 61 -14.48 -0.37 -5.97
CA LYS A 61 -15.28 -1.49 -6.48
C LYS A 61 -15.87 -2.34 -5.35
N PHE A 62 -15.07 -2.70 -4.35
CA PHE A 62 -15.51 -3.50 -3.21
C PHE A 62 -16.58 -2.81 -2.35
N CYS A 63 -16.52 -1.47 -2.22
CA CYS A 63 -17.56 -0.73 -1.51
C CYS A 63 -18.88 -0.70 -2.28
N VAL A 64 -18.85 -0.61 -3.60
CA VAL A 64 -20.04 -0.64 -4.48
C VAL A 64 -20.67 -2.02 -4.43
N GLU A 65 -19.89 -3.06 -4.54
CA GLU A 65 -20.33 -4.46 -4.52
C GLU A 65 -20.60 -4.97 -3.08
N LYS A 66 -20.39 -4.12 -2.05
CA LYS A 66 -20.57 -4.47 -0.63
C LYS A 66 -19.76 -5.71 -0.19
N ILE A 67 -18.60 -5.91 -0.81
CA ILE A 67 -17.69 -7.03 -0.49
C ILE A 67 -16.79 -6.59 0.66
N GLU A 68 -17.05 -7.07 1.86
CA GLU A 68 -16.19 -6.78 3.01
C GLU A 68 -14.93 -7.65 3.05
N ALA A 69 -15.05 -8.92 2.71
CA ALA A 69 -13.95 -9.87 2.74
C ALA A 69 -13.50 -10.22 1.31
N VAL A 70 -12.23 -9.95 1.01
CA VAL A 70 -11.61 -10.33 -0.27
C VAL A 70 -11.08 -11.76 -0.15
N ASN A 71 -11.67 -12.70 -0.88
CA ASN A 71 -11.27 -14.10 -0.85
C ASN A 71 -10.04 -14.32 -1.74
N TYR A 72 -9.06 -15.06 -1.24
CA TYR A 72 -7.84 -15.41 -2.00
C TYR A 72 -8.10 -16.46 -3.09
N LYS A 73 -9.24 -17.17 -3.04
CA LYS A 73 -9.65 -18.16 -4.03
C LYS A 73 -10.17 -17.52 -5.33
N ASP A 74 -10.61 -16.27 -5.27
CA ASP A 74 -11.18 -15.56 -6.40
C ASP A 74 -10.11 -14.99 -7.33
N VAL A 75 -9.40 -15.87 -8.02
CA VAL A 75 -8.28 -15.53 -8.91
C VAL A 75 -8.68 -14.51 -9.97
N ARG A 76 -9.87 -14.65 -10.56
CA ARG A 76 -10.38 -13.73 -11.60
C ARG A 76 -10.53 -12.29 -11.09
N LEU A 77 -11.02 -12.14 -9.86
CA LEU A 77 -11.14 -10.84 -9.20
C LEU A 77 -9.76 -10.28 -8.87
N LEU A 78 -8.88 -11.08 -8.28
CA LEU A 78 -7.54 -10.66 -7.86
C LEU A 78 -6.65 -10.29 -9.04
N ALA A 79 -6.77 -10.98 -10.17
CA ALA A 79 -5.99 -10.71 -11.39
C ALA A 79 -6.19 -9.27 -11.91
N GLN A 80 -7.37 -8.68 -11.72
CA GLN A 80 -7.65 -7.30 -12.13
C GLN A 80 -6.81 -6.26 -11.36
N PHE A 81 -6.25 -6.64 -10.21
CA PHE A 81 -5.44 -5.77 -9.34
C PHE A 81 -3.95 -6.10 -9.37
N VAL A 82 -3.57 -7.02 -10.23
CA VAL A 82 -2.17 -7.39 -10.48
C VAL A 82 -1.81 -6.96 -11.90
N ALA A 83 -0.69 -6.26 -12.04
CA ALA A 83 -0.16 -5.88 -13.34
C ALA A 83 0.47 -7.09 -14.05
N GLU A 84 0.69 -7.01 -15.35
CA GLU A 84 1.37 -8.05 -16.15
C GLU A 84 2.77 -8.41 -15.60
N SER A 85 3.47 -7.40 -15.04
CA SER A 85 4.74 -7.61 -14.34
C SER A 85 4.63 -8.37 -13.02
N GLY A 86 3.44 -8.82 -12.62
CA GLY A 86 3.17 -9.46 -11.34
C GLY A 86 3.07 -8.49 -10.15
N LYS A 87 3.24 -7.18 -10.32
CA LYS A 87 3.16 -6.20 -9.23
C LYS A 87 1.71 -5.86 -8.88
N ILE A 88 1.45 -5.64 -7.58
CA ILE A 88 0.12 -5.21 -7.11
C ILE A 88 -0.11 -3.76 -7.56
N THR A 89 -1.23 -3.52 -8.24
CA THR A 89 -1.57 -2.19 -8.73
C THR A 89 -1.91 -1.24 -7.57
N PRO A 90 -1.32 -0.02 -7.55
CA PRO A 90 -1.56 0.93 -6.47
C PRO A 90 -3.00 1.47 -6.50
N ARG A 91 -3.52 1.84 -5.32
CA ARG A 91 -4.88 2.38 -5.14
C ARG A 91 -5.19 3.61 -6.01
N ARG A 92 -4.16 4.39 -6.36
CA ARG A 92 -4.30 5.57 -7.24
C ARG A 92 -4.83 5.19 -8.63
N LEU A 93 -4.45 4.03 -9.13
CA LEU A 93 -4.90 3.51 -10.42
C LEU A 93 -6.23 2.77 -10.29
N THR A 94 -6.38 1.92 -9.28
CA THR A 94 -7.56 1.07 -9.08
C THR A 94 -8.74 1.78 -8.43
N GLY A 95 -8.49 2.85 -7.65
CA GLY A 95 -9.52 3.56 -6.90
C GLY A 95 -9.98 2.84 -5.62
N VAL A 96 -9.32 1.76 -5.22
CA VAL A 96 -9.67 1.00 -4.01
C VAL A 96 -9.38 1.81 -2.75
N CYS A 97 -10.27 1.78 -1.77
CA CYS A 97 -10.11 2.46 -0.48
C CYS A 97 -9.04 1.78 0.39
N MET A 98 -8.54 2.47 1.41
CA MET A 98 -7.45 1.98 2.27
C MET A 98 -7.72 0.62 2.92
N PRO A 99 -8.88 0.40 3.58
CA PRO A 99 -9.15 -0.87 4.24
C PRO A 99 -9.21 -2.03 3.23
N HIS A 100 -9.87 -1.84 2.09
CA HIS A 100 -9.95 -2.87 1.07
C HIS A 100 -8.60 -3.13 0.38
N GLN A 101 -7.74 -2.13 0.19
CA GLN A 101 -6.40 -2.33 -0.36
C GLN A 101 -5.52 -3.20 0.55
N ARG A 102 -5.64 -3.04 1.88
CA ARG A 102 -4.91 -3.90 2.84
C ARG A 102 -5.39 -5.36 2.78
N ARG A 103 -6.72 -5.56 2.73
CA ARG A 103 -7.32 -6.90 2.59
C ARG A 103 -6.93 -7.53 1.26
N LEU A 104 -7.03 -6.78 0.17
CA LEU A 104 -6.62 -7.19 -1.18
C LEU A 104 -5.15 -7.63 -1.24
N SER A 105 -4.25 -6.83 -0.67
CA SER A 105 -2.81 -7.18 -0.64
C SER A 105 -2.54 -8.48 0.12
N ARG A 106 -3.28 -8.74 1.22
CA ARG A 106 -3.19 -10.01 1.96
C ARG A 106 -3.70 -11.17 1.12
N ALA A 107 -4.86 -11.03 0.48
CA ALA A 107 -5.45 -12.06 -0.36
C ALA A 107 -4.54 -12.41 -1.55
N ILE A 108 -3.94 -11.43 -2.22
CA ILE A 108 -2.98 -11.66 -3.31
C ILE A 108 -1.75 -12.43 -2.81
N LYS A 109 -1.20 -12.08 -1.64
CA LYS A 109 -0.07 -12.80 -1.05
C LYS A 109 -0.42 -14.26 -0.72
N GLN A 110 -1.61 -14.50 -0.17
CA GLN A 110 -2.11 -15.85 0.09
C GLN A 110 -2.28 -16.64 -1.21
N ALA A 111 -2.89 -16.04 -2.24
CA ALA A 111 -3.07 -16.67 -3.54
C ALA A 111 -1.74 -17.03 -4.22
N ARG A 112 -0.70 -16.21 -4.02
CA ARG A 112 0.66 -16.52 -4.50
C ARG A 112 1.29 -17.70 -3.77
N ASN A 113 1.14 -17.76 -2.44
CA ASN A 113 1.70 -18.86 -1.63
C ASN A 113 1.15 -20.22 -2.03
N ILE A 114 -0.10 -20.28 -2.48
CA ILE A 114 -0.76 -21.52 -2.97
C ILE A 114 -0.70 -21.65 -4.49
N ALA A 115 0.17 -20.88 -5.16
CA ALA A 115 0.40 -20.91 -6.61
C ALA A 115 -0.83 -20.62 -7.49
N LEU A 116 -1.87 -19.99 -6.98
CA LEU A 116 -3.01 -19.51 -7.78
C LEU A 116 -2.67 -18.26 -8.60
N LEU A 117 -1.74 -17.43 -8.13
CA LEU A 117 -1.23 -16.25 -8.83
C LEU A 117 0.29 -16.29 -8.91
N PRO A 118 0.89 -15.82 -10.01
CA PRO A 118 2.34 -15.75 -10.14
C PRO A 118 2.94 -14.67 -9.24
N PHE A 119 4.18 -14.87 -8.79
CA PHE A 119 4.95 -13.86 -8.05
C PHE A 119 5.48 -12.77 -8.97
N ALA A 120 5.93 -13.15 -10.16
CA ALA A 120 6.43 -12.26 -11.19
C ALA A 120 5.66 -12.48 -12.49
N GLY A 121 5.57 -11.45 -13.32
CA GLY A 121 5.07 -11.59 -14.68
C GLY A 121 5.98 -12.50 -15.49
N ARG A 122 5.47 -13.10 -16.56
CA ARG A 122 6.32 -13.79 -17.54
C ARG A 122 7.29 -12.78 -18.11
N ALA A 123 8.57 -13.04 -17.97
CA ALA A 123 9.58 -12.39 -18.76
C ALA A 123 9.31 -12.84 -20.21
N GLN A 124 8.87 -11.90 -21.07
CA GLN A 124 8.85 -12.11 -22.52
C GLN A 124 10.24 -11.89 -23.05
#